data_f2a6319b7cf61d3f8e5e7e4eaedbe377
#
_entry.id   f2a6319b7cf61d3f8e5e7e4eaedbe377
#
_cell.length_a   1.000
_cell.length_b   1.000
_cell.length_c   1.000
_cell.angle_alpha   90.00
_cell.angle_beta   90.00
_cell.angle_gamma   90.00
#
_symmetry.space_group_name_H-M   'P 1'
#
loop_
_entity.id
_entity.type
_entity.pdbx_description
1 polymer ?
#
loop_
_entity_poly.entity_id
_entity_poly.type
_entity_poly.pdbx_seq_one_letter_code
_entity_poly.pdbx_strand_id
1 'polypeptide(L)'
;MLFIEIGSRLSYYRVNGQLVASSAQGIEIGIREAYPNCPKFIQRRKLLDMGTRDALAAPVTRGTLLEGAVADLVRQADTLFVASVHPERGADASHRGGRPGFVTMRDAATLRIPDYQGNSMFNTLGNFSVDPHA
;
A
#
# COMPACT_ATOMS: atom_id res chain seq x y z
N MET A 1 -10.69 0.42 -0.14
CA MET A 1 -10.14 -0.84 -0.71
C MET A 1 -9.38 -0.49 -1.97
N LEU A 2 -8.21 -1.06 -2.16
CA LEU A 2 -7.34 -0.78 -3.30
C LEU A 2 -7.45 -1.92 -4.32
N PHE A 3 -7.85 -1.61 -5.54
CA PHE A 3 -7.72 -2.53 -6.67
C PHE A 3 -6.48 -2.19 -7.47
N ILE A 4 -5.60 -3.17 -7.64
CA ILE A 4 -4.41 -3.05 -8.46
C ILE A 4 -4.61 -3.93 -9.69
N GLU A 5 -4.79 -3.32 -10.85
CA GLU A 5 -4.72 -4.06 -12.11
C GLU A 5 -3.25 -4.16 -12.53
N ILE A 6 -2.71 -5.37 -12.49
CA ILE A 6 -1.37 -5.67 -13.00
C ILE A 6 -1.50 -5.92 -14.51
N GLY A 7 -1.57 -4.85 -15.27
CA GLY A 7 -1.58 -4.92 -16.73
C GLY A 7 -0.21 -4.62 -17.35
N SER A 8 -0.10 -4.76 -18.65
CA SER A 8 1.08 -4.38 -19.44
C SER A 8 1.35 -2.87 -19.44
N ARG A 9 0.46 -2.07 -18.90
CA ARG A 9 0.56 -0.62 -18.73
C ARG A 9 0.66 -0.28 -17.25
N LEU A 10 1.48 0.71 -16.91
CA LEU A 10 1.70 1.24 -15.56
C LEU A 10 0.48 2.07 -15.10
N SER A 11 -0.67 1.44 -14.95
CA SER A 11 -1.85 2.13 -14.42
C SER A 11 -2.45 1.32 -13.28
N TYR A 12 -2.62 1.99 -12.15
CA TYR A 12 -3.37 1.48 -11.02
C TYR A 12 -4.62 2.31 -10.85
N TYR A 13 -5.74 1.64 -10.64
CA TYR A 13 -6.97 2.29 -10.23
C TYR A 13 -7.17 2.07 -8.74
N ARG A 14 -7.63 3.12 -8.07
CA ARG A 14 -8.02 3.08 -6.68
C ARG A 14 -9.54 3.14 -6.60
N VAL A 15 -10.11 2.25 -5.81
CA VAL A 15 -11.53 2.24 -5.51
C VAL A 15 -11.67 2.27 -4.00
N ASN A 16 -12.28 3.34 -3.49
CA ASN A 16 -12.62 3.50 -2.09
C ASN A 16 -14.14 3.36 -1.93
N GLY A 17 -14.56 2.68 -0.88
CA GLY A 17 -15.97 2.46 -0.66
C GLY A 17 -16.27 1.70 0.63
N GLN A 18 -17.53 1.38 0.82
CA GLN A 18 -18.02 0.65 1.96
C GLN A 18 -18.15 -0.84 1.61
N LEU A 19 -17.70 -1.71 2.49
CA LEU A 19 -17.94 -3.15 2.36
C LEU A 19 -19.44 -3.41 2.57
N VAL A 20 -20.10 -3.92 1.54
CA VAL A 20 -21.52 -4.28 1.55
C VAL A 20 -21.71 -5.73 1.94
N ALA A 21 -20.91 -6.63 1.34
CA ALA A 21 -20.97 -8.05 1.62
C ALA A 21 -19.58 -8.70 1.50
N SER A 22 -19.39 -9.80 2.21
CA SER A 22 -18.19 -10.64 2.14
C SER A 22 -18.58 -12.11 2.26
N SER A 23 -18.05 -12.94 1.36
CA SER A 23 -18.29 -14.38 1.32
C SER A 23 -17.04 -15.12 0.83
N ALA A 24 -17.09 -16.45 0.81
CA ALA A 24 -16.04 -17.26 0.20
C ALA A 24 -15.87 -17.03 -1.33
N GLN A 25 -16.91 -16.52 -1.99
CA GLN A 25 -16.91 -16.24 -3.42
C GLN A 25 -16.33 -14.85 -3.74
N GLY A 26 -16.24 -13.95 -2.75
CA GLY A 26 -15.70 -12.61 -2.95
C GLY A 26 -16.25 -11.57 -2.00
N ILE A 27 -15.99 -10.33 -2.35
CA ILE A 27 -16.41 -9.14 -1.61
C ILE A 27 -17.17 -8.20 -2.54
N GLU A 28 -18.21 -7.58 -1.98
CA GLU A 28 -18.99 -6.54 -2.63
C GLU A 28 -18.74 -5.20 -1.97
N ILE A 29 -18.47 -4.16 -2.77
CA ILE A 29 -18.12 -2.83 -2.29
C ILE A 29 -19.03 -1.80 -2.93
N GLY A 30 -19.76 -1.06 -2.11
CA GLY A 30 -20.44 0.17 -2.51
C GLY A 30 -19.41 1.25 -2.78
N ILE A 31 -19.19 1.59 -4.04
CA ILE A 31 -18.15 2.53 -4.47
C ILE A 31 -18.54 3.95 -4.05
N ARG A 32 -17.63 4.65 -3.38
CA ARG A 32 -17.74 6.09 -3.07
C ARG A 32 -16.85 6.93 -3.97
N GLU A 33 -15.66 6.43 -4.27
CA GLU A 33 -14.66 7.11 -5.09
C GLU A 33 -13.92 6.10 -5.95
N ALA A 34 -13.66 6.46 -7.20
CA ALA A 34 -12.82 5.67 -8.10
C ALA A 34 -11.98 6.62 -8.97
N TYR A 35 -10.67 6.45 -8.95
CA TYR A 35 -9.75 7.29 -9.70
C TYR A 35 -8.42 6.58 -10.02
N PRO A 36 -7.74 6.97 -11.11
CA PRO A 36 -6.42 6.43 -11.41
C PRO A 36 -5.37 6.93 -10.42
N ASN A 37 -4.44 6.08 -10.07
CA ASN A 37 -3.24 6.50 -9.36
C ASN A 37 -2.29 7.26 -10.31
N CYS A 38 -1.52 8.18 -9.74
CA CYS A 38 -0.41 8.81 -10.44
C CYS A 38 0.59 7.72 -10.88
N PRO A 39 1.00 7.68 -12.16
CA PRO A 39 1.96 6.68 -12.64
C PRO A 39 3.39 6.92 -12.13
N LYS A 40 3.67 8.07 -11.52
CA LYS A 40 4.99 8.40 -10.98
C LYS A 40 5.38 7.42 -9.87
N PHE A 41 6.64 6.99 -9.91
CA PHE A 41 7.26 6.11 -8.92
C PHE A 41 6.68 4.69 -8.85
N ILE A 42 5.80 4.31 -9.78
CA ILE A 42 5.32 2.93 -9.89
C ILE A 42 6.40 2.09 -10.56
N GLN A 43 6.83 1.04 -9.88
CA GLN A 43 7.83 0.11 -10.41
C GLN A 43 7.16 -0.91 -11.33
N ARG A 44 7.66 -1.02 -12.57
CA ARG A 44 7.16 -2.02 -13.50
C ARG A 44 7.47 -3.42 -12.98
N ARG A 45 6.47 -4.28 -12.95
CA ARG A 45 6.60 -5.69 -12.58
C ARG A 45 6.26 -6.58 -13.77
N LYS A 46 6.97 -7.70 -13.85
CA LYS A 46 6.60 -8.81 -14.73
C LYS A 46 6.15 -9.95 -13.84
N LEU A 47 4.89 -10.34 -13.96
CA LEU A 47 4.40 -11.52 -13.26
C LEU A 47 5.04 -12.75 -13.90
N LEU A 48 5.80 -13.48 -13.12
CA LEU A 48 6.32 -14.81 -13.48
C LEU A 48 5.38 -15.84 -12.88
N ASP A 49 5.31 -17.02 -13.50
CA ASP A 49 4.62 -18.16 -12.91
C ASP A 49 5.29 -18.49 -11.57
N MET A 50 4.53 -18.34 -10.49
CA MET A 50 5.03 -18.60 -9.13
C MET A 50 4.72 -20.01 -8.65
N GLY A 51 4.11 -20.85 -9.51
CA GLY A 51 3.61 -22.16 -9.13
C GLY A 51 2.48 -22.06 -8.08
N THR A 52 2.00 -23.18 -7.64
CA THR A 52 1.07 -23.26 -6.50
C THR A 52 1.87 -23.14 -5.21
N ARG A 53 2.08 -21.93 -4.70
CA ARG A 53 2.54 -21.73 -3.33
C ARG A 53 1.34 -21.88 -2.40
N ASP A 54 1.45 -22.79 -1.45
CA ASP A 54 0.51 -22.85 -0.34
C ASP A 54 0.72 -21.63 0.57
N ALA A 55 -0.07 -20.58 0.32
CA ALA A 55 0.01 -19.34 1.08
C ALA A 55 -0.31 -19.55 2.58
N LEU A 56 -0.99 -20.64 2.92
CA LEU A 56 -1.32 -20.97 4.31
C LEU A 56 -0.13 -21.54 5.08
N ALA A 57 0.90 -22.02 4.39
CA ALA A 57 2.11 -22.59 5.01
C ALA A 57 3.20 -21.54 5.30
N ALA A 58 3.02 -20.29 4.95
CA ALA A 58 4.02 -19.26 5.21
C ALA A 58 4.09 -18.94 6.71
N PRO A 59 5.29 -18.97 7.33
CA PRO A 59 5.43 -18.62 8.74
C PRO A 59 5.05 -17.17 8.97
N VAL A 60 4.26 -16.91 10.00
CA VAL A 60 3.87 -15.55 10.41
C VAL A 60 4.77 -15.12 11.57
N THR A 61 5.55 -14.07 11.34
CA THR A 61 6.32 -13.41 12.38
C THR A 61 5.58 -12.16 12.87
N ARG A 62 5.51 -11.98 14.19
CA ARG A 62 4.94 -10.78 14.82
C ARG A 62 6.00 -10.14 15.71
N GLY A 63 6.00 -8.81 15.77
CA GLY A 63 6.93 -8.05 16.59
C GLY A 63 6.55 -6.57 16.62
N THR A 64 7.19 -5.84 17.49
CA THR A 64 7.03 -4.38 17.65
C THR A 64 8.22 -3.61 17.08
N LEU A 65 9.29 -4.30 16.69
CA LEU A 65 10.51 -3.73 16.12
C LEU A 65 10.79 -4.32 14.75
N LEU A 66 11.34 -3.49 13.88
CA LEU A 66 11.77 -3.87 12.53
C LEU A 66 13.23 -4.33 12.58
N GLU A 67 13.41 -5.63 12.77
CA GLU A 67 14.74 -6.24 12.91
C GLU A 67 14.92 -7.43 11.95
N GLY A 68 16.17 -7.87 11.76
CA GLY A 68 16.49 -9.02 10.94
C GLY A 68 15.90 -8.94 9.53
N ALA A 69 15.28 -10.01 9.05
CA ALA A 69 14.73 -10.12 7.69
C ALA A 69 13.66 -9.07 7.38
N VAL A 70 12.90 -8.61 8.38
CA VAL A 70 11.89 -7.54 8.18
C VAL A 70 12.57 -6.21 7.90
N ALA A 71 13.62 -5.88 8.64
CA ALA A 71 14.42 -4.68 8.40
C ALA A 71 15.07 -4.71 7.00
N ASP A 72 15.57 -5.87 6.57
CA ASP A 72 16.15 -6.04 5.24
C ASP A 72 15.10 -5.90 4.14
N LEU A 73 13.91 -6.43 4.34
CA LEU A 73 12.78 -6.23 3.43
C LEU A 73 12.46 -4.74 3.26
N VAL A 74 12.40 -3.97 4.34
CA VAL A 74 12.16 -2.53 4.31
C VAL A 74 13.27 -1.80 3.55
N ARG A 75 14.54 -2.12 3.81
CA ARG A 75 15.69 -1.49 3.15
C ARG A 75 15.74 -1.77 1.64
N GLN A 76 15.27 -2.94 1.22
CA GLN A 76 15.28 -3.38 -0.18
C GLN A 76 13.99 -3.02 -0.93
N ALA A 77 12.97 -2.58 -0.21
CA ALA A 77 11.70 -2.21 -0.81
C ALA A 77 11.86 -1.05 -1.79
N ASP A 78 11.23 -1.16 -2.94
CA ASP A 78 11.06 -0.11 -3.94
C ASP A 78 9.59 0.33 -4.04
N THR A 79 8.73 -0.29 -3.27
CA THR A 79 7.28 -0.09 -3.23
C THR A 79 6.78 -0.35 -1.81
N LEU A 80 5.88 0.52 -1.38
CA LEU A 80 5.15 0.34 -0.13
C LEU A 80 3.73 0.91 -0.28
N PHE A 81 2.82 0.46 0.55
CA PHE A 81 1.48 1.02 0.67
C PHE A 81 1.30 1.58 2.07
N VAL A 82 0.74 2.79 2.14
CA VAL A 82 0.41 3.45 3.40
C VAL A 82 -1.11 3.51 3.50
N ALA A 83 -1.65 2.92 4.55
CA ALA A 83 -3.06 3.06 4.91
C ALA A 83 -3.25 4.29 5.80
N SER A 84 -4.38 4.95 5.68
CA SER A 84 -4.77 6.08 6.52
C SER A 84 -6.29 6.12 6.65
N VAL A 85 -6.79 6.75 7.70
CA VAL A 85 -8.23 6.83 7.98
C VAL A 85 -8.62 8.28 8.26
N HIS A 86 -9.77 8.68 7.73
CA HIS A 86 -10.44 9.91 8.13
C HIS A 86 -11.78 9.54 8.79
N PRO A 87 -12.12 10.10 9.96
CA PRO A 87 -13.34 9.72 10.70
C PRO A 87 -14.63 9.81 9.87
N GLU A 88 -14.73 10.81 8.99
CA GLU A 88 -15.92 11.04 8.18
C GLU A 88 -15.80 10.54 6.73
N ARG A 89 -14.58 10.52 6.17
CA ARG A 89 -14.33 10.17 4.76
C ARG A 89 -13.96 8.70 4.56
N GLY A 90 -13.56 8.02 5.63
CA GLY A 90 -13.19 6.60 5.60
C GLY A 90 -11.73 6.37 5.30
N ALA A 91 -11.41 5.13 4.94
CA ALA A 91 -10.03 4.68 4.75
C ALA A 91 -9.52 4.94 3.34
N ASP A 92 -8.22 5.21 3.26
CA ASP A 92 -7.47 5.30 2.02
C ASP A 92 -6.19 4.46 2.10
N ALA A 93 -5.74 3.92 0.97
CA ALA A 93 -4.45 3.23 0.86
C ALA A 93 -3.68 3.79 -0.33
N SER A 94 -2.52 4.36 -0.06
CA SER A 94 -1.68 5.04 -1.05
C SER A 94 -0.43 4.23 -1.38
N HIS A 95 -0.16 4.10 -2.68
CA HIS A 95 1.12 3.62 -3.18
C HIS A 95 2.22 4.67 -2.94
N ARG A 96 3.35 4.22 -2.45
CA ARG A 96 4.60 4.98 -2.38
C ARG A 96 5.69 4.15 -3.06
N GLY A 97 6.47 4.75 -3.92
CA GLY A 97 7.52 4.05 -4.63
C GLY A 97 8.78 4.87 -4.79
N GLY A 98 9.89 4.20 -5.00
CA GLY A 98 11.19 4.81 -5.19
C GLY A 98 12.23 3.77 -5.57
N ARG A 99 13.50 4.12 -5.55
CA ARG A 99 14.58 3.13 -5.63
C ARG A 99 14.69 2.40 -4.29
N PRO A 100 15.20 1.15 -4.26
CA PRO A 100 15.53 0.49 -3.00
C PRO A 100 16.29 1.43 -2.06
N GLY A 101 15.89 1.47 -0.80
CA GLY A 101 16.40 2.42 0.18
C GLY A 101 15.69 3.77 0.23
N PHE A 102 14.61 3.99 -0.53
CA PHE A 102 13.83 5.22 -0.44
C PHE A 102 13.12 5.34 0.92
N VAL A 103 12.75 4.22 1.53
CA VAL A 103 12.33 4.17 2.92
C VAL A 103 13.56 4.00 3.79
N THR A 104 13.77 4.92 4.72
CA THR A 104 14.91 4.86 5.64
C THR A 104 14.44 4.56 7.05
N MET A 105 15.19 3.72 7.77
CA MET A 105 14.97 3.44 9.18
C MET A 105 15.81 4.43 9.99
N ARG A 106 15.17 5.23 10.86
CA ARG A 106 15.89 6.05 11.85
C ARG A 106 16.37 5.19 13.01
N ASP A 107 15.55 4.24 13.40
CA ASP A 107 15.79 3.21 14.40
C ASP A 107 14.87 2.02 14.12
N ALA A 108 14.86 1.02 14.98
CA ALA A 108 14.07 -0.20 14.78
C ALA A 108 12.54 0.01 14.87
N ALA A 109 12.08 1.15 15.37
CA ALA A 109 10.65 1.47 15.53
C ALA A 109 10.20 2.64 14.64
N THR A 110 11.13 3.32 13.92
CA THR A 110 10.82 4.55 13.20
C THR A 110 11.26 4.49 11.75
N LEU A 111 10.30 4.63 10.86
CA LEU A 111 10.52 4.78 9.42
C LEU A 111 10.42 6.24 9.00
N ARG A 112 11.24 6.62 8.03
CA ARG A 112 11.09 7.87 7.28
C ARG A 112 10.75 7.52 5.84
N ILE A 113 9.60 7.99 5.38
CA ILE A 113 9.10 7.81 4.02
C ILE A 113 9.11 9.18 3.36
N PRO A 114 9.79 9.35 2.21
CA PRO A 114 9.78 10.64 1.51
C PRO A 114 8.41 10.90 0.87
N ASP A 115 8.01 12.16 0.88
CA ASP A 115 6.86 12.61 0.08
C ASP A 115 7.37 13.25 -1.21
N TYR A 116 7.32 12.50 -2.30
CA TYR A 116 7.72 12.97 -3.61
C TYR A 116 6.58 13.72 -4.29
N GLN A 117 6.93 14.71 -5.10
CA GLN A 117 5.95 15.45 -5.90
C GLN A 117 5.18 14.50 -6.83
N GLY A 118 3.89 14.33 -6.56
CA GLY A 118 2.95 13.52 -7.33
C GLY A 118 1.96 14.35 -8.15
N ASN A 119 0.70 13.97 -8.08
CA ASN A 119 -0.43 14.61 -8.77
C ASN A 119 -1.19 15.61 -7.89
N SER A 120 -0.63 15.99 -6.75
CA SER A 120 -1.24 16.90 -5.75
C SER A 120 -2.54 16.39 -5.11
N MET A 121 -2.80 15.09 -5.17
CA MET A 121 -3.88 14.46 -4.40
C MET A 121 -3.34 14.08 -3.02
N PHE A 122 -3.63 14.89 -2.02
CA PHE A 122 -3.08 14.75 -0.68
C PHE A 122 -3.96 13.88 0.25
N ASN A 123 -4.60 12.84 -0.26
CA ASN A 123 -5.54 12.02 0.51
C ASN A 123 -4.92 11.48 1.81
N THR A 124 -3.78 10.80 1.71
CA THR A 124 -3.07 10.25 2.88
C THR A 124 -2.64 11.36 3.85
N LEU A 125 -2.02 12.43 3.33
CA LEU A 125 -1.55 13.53 4.17
C LEU A 125 -2.72 14.33 4.75
N GLY A 126 -3.82 14.48 3.99
CA GLY A 126 -5.06 15.06 4.48
C GLY A 126 -5.66 14.23 5.62
N ASN A 127 -5.68 12.91 5.51
CA ASN A 127 -6.11 12.03 6.59
C ASN A 127 -5.20 12.18 7.83
N PHE A 128 -3.88 12.19 7.65
CA PHE A 128 -2.93 12.35 8.75
C PHE A 128 -2.99 13.71 9.46
N SER A 129 -3.52 14.74 8.81
CA SER A 129 -3.76 16.02 9.48
C SER A 129 -4.90 15.96 10.51
N VAL A 130 -5.75 14.94 10.42
CA VAL A 130 -6.90 14.71 11.33
C VAL A 130 -6.65 13.51 12.24
N ASP A 131 -6.16 12.42 11.69
CA ASP A 131 -5.81 11.19 12.42
C ASP A 131 -4.41 10.73 11.99
N PRO A 132 -3.39 10.82 12.85
CA PRO A 132 -2.01 10.49 12.50
C PRO A 132 -1.72 8.98 12.46
N HIS A 133 -2.69 8.12 12.73
CA HIS A 133 -2.49 6.67 12.70
C HIS A 133 -2.43 6.13 11.25
N ALA A 134 -1.51 5.18 11.05
CA ALA A 134 -1.25 4.52 9.76
C ALA A 134 -1.31 2.99 9.89
#